data_c45df71eab88530972546854b02096ba
#
_entry.id   c45df71eab88530972546854b02096ba
#
_cell.length_a   1.000
_cell.length_b   1.000
_cell.length_c   1.000
_cell.angle_alpha   90.00
_cell.angle_beta   90.00
_cell.angle_gamma   90.00
#
_symmetry.space_group_name_H-M   'P 1'
#
loop_
_entity.id
_entity.type
_entity.pdbx_description
1 polymer ?
#
loop_
_entity_poly.entity_id
_entity_poly.type
_entity_poly.pdbx_seq_one_letter_code
_entity_poly.pdbx_strand_id
1 'polypeptide(L)'
;DTIGHNKCMYQKLDVTDINDWKNASKMFSQYTGGTCDLFFNNAGIANFAGAFEDIDIEEMHKIIDVNFKGVVNGCLTMLDILKNTQNSLLLNTSSVAGLISSPGISVYGATKHAVSSLSENLNIEFERYGIRVAEINPWFTETPILDAKPVTNGVESQLDRDFINRKTKVYPVEKVVNSVWSAYTSNKIHNPIGFEAKFASFFMRLLPSLIRRLSKKLFKDSFI
;
A
#
# COMPACT_ATOMS: atom_id res chain seq x y z
N ASP A 1 1.42 9.82 23.98
CA ASP A 1 0.64 8.61 24.30
C ASP A 1 -0.83 8.94 24.53
N THR A 2 -1.61 8.96 23.43
CA THR A 2 -3.07 9.15 23.49
C THR A 2 -3.83 7.85 23.78
N ILE A 3 -3.14 6.69 23.65
CA ILE A 3 -3.69 5.37 23.96
C ILE A 3 -2.96 4.86 25.21
N GLY A 4 -3.69 4.61 26.31
CA GLY A 4 -3.09 4.14 27.57
C GLY A 4 -2.24 2.86 27.36
N HIS A 5 -1.10 2.75 28.06
CA HIS A 5 -0.12 1.66 27.92
C HIS A 5 -0.71 0.22 27.96
N ASN A 6 -1.86 0.03 28.59
CA ASN A 6 -2.53 -1.27 28.68
C ASN A 6 -3.39 -1.62 27.44
N LYS A 7 -3.47 -0.75 26.43
CA LYS A 7 -4.31 -0.93 25.23
C LYS A 7 -3.50 -1.00 23.93
N CYS A 8 -2.18 -0.90 24.00
CA CYS A 8 -1.32 -0.91 22.83
C CYS A 8 -0.09 -1.78 23.09
N MET A 9 0.21 -2.65 22.14
CA MET A 9 1.46 -3.42 22.11
C MET A 9 2.21 -3.10 20.84
N TYR A 10 3.52 -3.22 20.87
CA TYR A 10 4.36 -3.15 19.67
C TYR A 10 5.41 -4.26 19.68
N GLN A 11 5.79 -4.70 18.50
CA GLN A 11 6.89 -5.63 18.26
C GLN A 11 7.62 -5.22 16.99
N LYS A 12 8.95 -5.34 17.00
CA LYS A 12 9.73 -5.21 15.77
C LYS A 12 9.36 -6.36 14.83
N LEU A 13 9.11 -6.04 13.58
CA LEU A 13 8.73 -6.98 12.53
C LEU A 13 9.41 -6.57 11.22
N ASP A 14 10.24 -7.44 10.66
CA ASP A 14 10.65 -7.36 9.27
C ASP A 14 9.59 -8.09 8.43
N VAL A 15 8.82 -7.33 7.65
CA VAL A 15 7.72 -7.90 6.84
C VAL A 15 8.23 -8.84 5.75
N THR A 16 9.51 -8.80 5.40
CA THR A 16 10.11 -9.69 4.40
C THR A 16 10.46 -11.07 4.99
N ASP A 17 10.59 -11.18 6.32
CA ASP A 17 10.88 -12.45 7.01
C ASP A 17 9.60 -13.12 7.51
N ILE A 18 9.32 -14.30 6.95
CA ILE A 18 8.16 -15.12 7.35
C ILE A 18 8.23 -15.61 8.80
N ASN A 19 9.42 -15.75 9.38
CA ASN A 19 9.57 -16.17 10.77
C ASN A 19 9.24 -15.02 11.73
N ASP A 20 9.59 -13.79 11.39
CA ASP A 20 9.16 -12.62 12.13
C ASP A 20 7.63 -12.50 12.14
N TRP A 21 6.98 -12.73 10.98
CA TRP A 21 5.53 -12.79 10.90
C TRP A 21 4.91 -13.89 11.78
N LYS A 22 5.46 -15.11 11.77
CA LYS A 22 4.98 -16.21 12.64
C LYS A 22 5.11 -15.87 14.12
N ASN A 23 6.21 -15.23 14.52
CA ASN A 23 6.42 -14.80 15.90
C ASN A 23 5.44 -13.70 16.28
N ALA A 24 5.25 -12.69 15.43
CA ALA A 24 4.34 -11.57 15.66
C ALA A 24 2.87 -12.05 15.74
N SER A 25 2.43 -12.91 14.83
CA SER A 25 1.07 -13.44 14.81
C SER A 25 0.79 -14.31 16.04
N LYS A 26 1.76 -15.12 16.48
CA LYS A 26 1.66 -15.92 17.71
C LYS A 26 1.49 -15.03 18.94
N MET A 27 2.34 -14.01 19.08
CA MET A 27 2.26 -13.07 20.19
C MET A 27 0.93 -12.30 20.18
N PHE A 28 0.50 -11.81 19.03
CA PHE A 28 -0.79 -11.14 18.85
C PHE A 28 -1.96 -12.06 19.24
N SER A 29 -1.96 -13.31 18.78
CA SER A 29 -2.99 -14.31 19.10
C SER A 29 -3.07 -14.57 20.61
N GLN A 30 -1.92 -14.70 21.29
CA GLN A 30 -1.88 -14.87 22.75
C GLN A 30 -2.47 -13.68 23.50
N TYR A 31 -2.22 -12.46 23.00
CA TYR A 31 -2.72 -11.24 23.62
C TYR A 31 -4.22 -11.01 23.40
N THR A 32 -4.73 -11.36 22.21
CA THR A 32 -6.13 -11.09 21.81
C THR A 32 -7.07 -12.29 22.02
N GLY A 33 -6.56 -13.40 22.54
CA GLY A 33 -7.35 -14.64 22.62
C GLY A 33 -7.63 -15.26 21.24
N GLY A 34 -6.80 -14.95 20.25
CA GLY A 34 -6.90 -15.55 18.91
C GLY A 34 -7.89 -14.85 17.97
N THR A 35 -8.31 -13.61 18.27
CA THR A 35 -9.26 -12.85 17.44
C THR A 35 -8.64 -11.59 16.87
N CYS A 36 -9.14 -11.12 15.70
CA CYS A 36 -8.68 -9.89 15.05
C CYS A 36 -9.81 -9.29 14.19
N ASP A 37 -10.34 -8.13 14.60
CA ASP A 37 -11.40 -7.44 13.86
C ASP A 37 -10.88 -6.76 12.59
N LEU A 38 -9.69 -6.17 12.66
CA LEU A 38 -9.02 -5.47 11.56
C LEU A 38 -7.54 -5.81 11.54
N PHE A 39 -7.09 -6.45 10.47
CA PHE A 39 -5.67 -6.61 10.18
C PHE A 39 -5.28 -5.68 9.03
N PHE A 40 -4.28 -4.82 9.25
CA PHE A 40 -3.89 -3.80 8.31
C PHE A 40 -2.44 -3.97 7.82
N ASN A 41 -2.26 -4.50 6.61
CA ASN A 41 -0.99 -4.54 5.90
C ASN A 41 -0.65 -3.14 5.38
N ASN A 42 0.15 -2.39 6.12
CA ASN A 42 0.48 -1.00 5.80
C ASN A 42 1.96 -0.77 5.45
N ALA A 43 2.86 -1.66 5.83
CA ALA A 43 4.27 -1.50 5.53
C ALA A 43 4.52 -1.34 4.03
N GLY A 44 5.35 -0.39 3.66
CA GLY A 44 5.69 -0.16 2.27
C GLY A 44 6.78 0.89 2.11
N ILE A 45 7.55 0.75 1.04
CA ILE A 45 8.61 1.67 0.64
C ILE A 45 8.38 2.10 -0.81
N ALA A 46 8.93 3.23 -1.18
CA ALA A 46 8.89 3.73 -2.54
C ALA A 46 10.28 4.15 -2.99
N ASN A 47 10.48 4.10 -4.30
CA ASN A 47 11.62 4.68 -4.98
C ASN A 47 11.07 5.59 -6.09
N PHE A 48 11.38 6.87 -6.04
CA PHE A 48 10.95 7.87 -7.01
C PHE A 48 12.12 8.28 -7.92
N ALA A 49 12.91 7.33 -8.38
CA ALA A 49 14.22 7.57 -8.96
C ALA A 49 14.24 7.96 -10.44
N GLY A 50 13.14 8.00 -11.15
CA GLY A 50 13.15 8.37 -12.56
C GLY A 50 13.09 7.19 -13.54
N ALA A 51 13.99 7.12 -14.54
CA ALA A 51 13.93 6.10 -15.56
C ALA A 51 14.22 4.70 -15.00
N PHE A 52 13.57 3.67 -15.56
CA PHE A 52 13.67 2.31 -15.08
C PHE A 52 15.10 1.75 -15.09
N GLU A 53 15.84 2.07 -16.15
CA GLU A 53 17.22 1.64 -16.35
C GLU A 53 18.23 2.25 -15.38
N ASP A 54 17.87 3.33 -14.69
CA ASP A 54 18.75 4.01 -13.74
C ASP A 54 18.64 3.48 -12.30
N ILE A 55 17.61 2.67 -12.01
CA ILE A 55 17.34 2.16 -10.67
C ILE A 55 18.20 0.92 -10.40
N ASP A 56 18.90 0.89 -9.27
CA ASP A 56 19.70 -0.27 -8.88
C ASP A 56 18.81 -1.50 -8.63
N ILE A 57 19.25 -2.67 -9.11
CA ILE A 57 18.49 -3.91 -9.04
C ILE A 57 18.14 -4.32 -7.60
N GLU A 58 19.04 -4.05 -6.65
CA GLU A 58 18.86 -4.32 -5.23
C GLU A 58 17.70 -3.50 -4.65
N GLU A 59 17.58 -2.23 -5.05
CA GLU A 59 16.43 -1.38 -4.66
C GLU A 59 15.13 -1.89 -5.28
N MET A 60 15.16 -2.34 -6.53
CA MET A 60 13.98 -2.96 -7.17
C MET A 60 13.52 -4.20 -6.40
N HIS A 61 14.45 -5.09 -6.05
CA HIS A 61 14.13 -6.31 -5.30
C HIS A 61 13.61 -5.99 -3.90
N LYS A 62 14.21 -5.03 -3.21
CA LYS A 62 13.76 -4.59 -1.88
C LYS A 62 12.32 -4.04 -1.91
N ILE A 63 11.97 -3.26 -2.95
CA ILE A 63 10.59 -2.78 -3.14
C ILE A 63 9.62 -3.96 -3.32
N ILE A 64 9.98 -4.96 -4.10
CA ILE A 64 9.16 -6.16 -4.32
C ILE A 64 9.01 -6.93 -3.01
N ASP A 65 10.10 -7.15 -2.28
CA ASP A 65 10.11 -7.91 -1.05
C ASP A 65 9.25 -7.26 0.04
N VAL A 66 9.39 -5.95 0.24
CA VAL A 66 8.60 -5.24 1.24
C VAL A 66 7.14 -5.09 0.81
N ASN A 67 6.90 -4.55 -0.40
CA ASN A 67 5.57 -4.11 -0.80
C ASN A 67 4.63 -5.24 -1.25
N PHE A 68 5.17 -6.37 -1.69
CA PHE A 68 4.35 -7.48 -2.18
C PHE A 68 4.57 -8.76 -1.36
N LYS A 69 5.80 -9.29 -1.25
CA LYS A 69 6.02 -10.50 -0.43
C LYS A 69 5.65 -10.27 1.03
N GLY A 70 5.97 -9.08 1.60
CA GLY A 70 5.57 -8.70 2.95
C GLY A 70 4.06 -8.74 3.15
N VAL A 71 3.29 -8.25 2.18
CA VAL A 71 1.82 -8.31 2.21
C VAL A 71 1.32 -9.76 2.13
N VAL A 72 1.90 -10.59 1.23
CA VAL A 72 1.55 -12.02 1.11
C VAL A 72 1.83 -12.76 2.43
N ASN A 73 2.99 -12.51 3.05
CA ASN A 73 3.34 -13.09 4.34
C ASN A 73 2.31 -12.73 5.43
N GLY A 74 1.92 -11.45 5.51
CA GLY A 74 0.91 -10.96 6.44
C GLY A 74 -0.46 -11.61 6.20
N CYS A 75 -0.93 -11.65 4.96
CA CYS A 75 -2.19 -12.29 4.60
C CYS A 75 -2.22 -13.77 5.02
N LEU A 76 -1.13 -14.50 4.78
CA LEU A 76 -1.05 -15.92 5.10
C LEU A 76 -1.00 -16.17 6.61
N THR A 77 -0.15 -15.44 7.35
CA THR A 77 0.08 -15.71 8.78
C THR A 77 -1.05 -15.22 9.68
N MET A 78 -1.82 -14.23 9.25
CA MET A 78 -2.98 -13.72 10.01
C MET A 78 -4.30 -14.42 9.67
N LEU A 79 -4.31 -15.27 8.63
CA LEU A 79 -5.54 -15.88 8.12
C LEU A 79 -6.32 -16.65 9.20
N ASP A 80 -5.65 -17.50 9.97
CA ASP A 80 -6.34 -18.32 10.98
C ASP A 80 -6.91 -17.48 12.13
N ILE A 81 -6.24 -16.38 12.48
CA ILE A 81 -6.73 -15.43 13.49
C ILE A 81 -7.95 -14.66 12.96
N LEU A 82 -7.92 -14.25 11.69
CA LEU A 82 -9.05 -13.59 11.04
C LEU A 82 -10.28 -14.50 10.92
N LYS A 83 -10.10 -15.79 10.65
CA LYS A 83 -11.19 -16.78 10.60
C LYS A 83 -11.94 -16.92 11.94
N ASN A 84 -11.28 -16.64 13.06
CA ASN A 84 -11.89 -16.72 14.39
C ASN A 84 -12.77 -15.50 14.72
N THR A 85 -12.81 -14.49 13.85
CA THR A 85 -13.56 -13.25 14.07
C THR A 85 -14.58 -13.06 12.96
N GLN A 86 -15.85 -13.10 13.28
CA GLN A 86 -16.91 -12.87 12.31
C GLN A 86 -16.85 -11.43 11.75
N ASN A 87 -16.98 -11.28 10.43
CA ASN A 87 -16.87 -10.01 9.72
C ASN A 87 -15.53 -9.29 9.89
N SER A 88 -14.46 -10.03 10.19
CA SER A 88 -13.12 -9.45 10.23
C SER A 88 -12.75 -8.80 8.88
N LEU A 89 -11.87 -7.80 8.94
CA LEU A 89 -11.37 -7.12 7.75
C LEU A 89 -9.86 -7.31 7.61
N LEU A 90 -9.43 -7.86 6.49
CA LEU A 90 -8.07 -7.75 5.99
C LEU A 90 -7.99 -6.52 5.08
N LEU A 91 -7.20 -5.52 5.49
CA LEU A 91 -7.03 -4.28 4.76
C LEU A 91 -5.59 -4.15 4.26
N ASN A 92 -5.41 -3.92 2.96
CA ASN A 92 -4.10 -3.74 2.35
C ASN A 92 -3.88 -2.28 1.92
N THR A 93 -2.65 -1.78 2.08
CA THR A 93 -2.26 -0.49 1.50
C THR A 93 -1.72 -0.70 0.09
N SER A 94 -2.56 -0.43 -0.90
CA SER A 94 -2.16 -0.26 -2.28
C SER A 94 -1.71 1.19 -2.54
N SER A 95 -2.11 1.77 -3.63
CA SER A 95 -1.85 3.16 -4.04
C SER A 95 -2.72 3.49 -5.25
N VAL A 96 -2.87 4.76 -5.58
CA VAL A 96 -3.34 5.14 -6.92
C VAL A 96 -2.43 4.56 -8.02
N ALA A 97 -1.13 4.39 -7.75
CA ALA A 97 -0.18 3.71 -8.64
C ALA A 97 -0.47 2.20 -8.81
N GLY A 98 -1.34 1.62 -8.00
CA GLY A 98 -1.92 0.28 -8.20
C GLY A 98 -3.17 0.26 -9.09
N LEU A 99 -3.69 1.42 -9.46
CA LEU A 99 -4.88 1.58 -10.31
C LEU A 99 -4.57 2.17 -11.68
N ILE A 100 -3.49 2.95 -11.78
CA ILE A 100 -3.05 3.60 -13.02
C ILE A 100 -1.55 3.40 -13.25
N SER A 101 -1.12 3.42 -14.52
CA SER A 101 0.30 3.38 -14.85
C SER A 101 0.99 4.69 -14.40
N SER A 102 2.11 4.54 -13.70
CA SER A 102 2.87 5.64 -13.12
C SER A 102 4.34 5.55 -13.57
N PRO A 103 4.70 6.14 -14.72
CA PRO A 103 6.10 6.21 -15.16
C PRO A 103 6.99 6.89 -14.11
N GLY A 104 8.26 6.48 -14.03
CA GLY A 104 9.20 6.97 -13.02
C GLY A 104 9.18 6.23 -11.68
N ILE A 105 8.14 5.42 -11.43
CA ILE A 105 7.99 4.55 -10.25
C ILE A 105 7.52 3.15 -10.67
N SER A 106 8.10 2.60 -11.73
CA SER A 106 7.60 1.42 -12.44
C SER A 106 7.49 0.18 -11.53
N VAL A 107 8.54 -0.14 -10.76
CA VAL A 107 8.55 -1.30 -9.86
C VAL A 107 7.59 -1.10 -8.69
N TYR A 108 7.58 0.09 -8.09
CA TYR A 108 6.61 0.43 -7.06
C TYR A 108 5.17 0.27 -7.58
N GLY A 109 4.86 0.86 -8.74
CA GLY A 109 3.54 0.74 -9.38
C GLY A 109 3.16 -0.71 -9.64
N ALA A 110 4.09 -1.54 -10.13
CA ALA A 110 3.87 -2.96 -10.36
C ALA A 110 3.52 -3.70 -9.04
N THR A 111 4.25 -3.43 -7.94
CA THR A 111 3.93 -4.04 -6.64
C THR A 111 2.55 -3.62 -6.13
N LYS A 112 2.16 -2.36 -6.32
CA LYS A 112 0.84 -1.87 -5.89
C LYS A 112 -0.31 -2.41 -6.75
N HIS A 113 -0.10 -2.65 -8.05
CA HIS A 113 -1.03 -3.40 -8.90
C HIS A 113 -1.16 -4.85 -8.44
N ALA A 114 -0.04 -5.50 -8.08
CA ALA A 114 -0.06 -6.86 -7.55
C ALA A 114 -0.86 -6.94 -6.23
N VAL A 115 -0.71 -5.97 -5.32
CA VAL A 115 -1.51 -5.87 -4.08
C VAL A 115 -2.99 -5.65 -4.39
N SER A 116 -3.33 -4.80 -5.37
CA SER A 116 -4.73 -4.59 -5.78
C SER A 116 -5.35 -5.87 -6.31
N SER A 117 -4.67 -6.57 -7.22
CA SER A 117 -5.13 -7.86 -7.74
C SER A 117 -5.25 -8.92 -6.65
N LEU A 118 -4.27 -9.00 -5.74
CA LEU A 118 -4.32 -9.92 -4.59
C LEU A 118 -5.54 -9.61 -3.71
N SER A 119 -5.82 -8.34 -3.42
CA SER A 119 -6.95 -7.94 -2.58
C SER A 119 -8.29 -8.33 -3.21
N GLU A 120 -8.46 -8.16 -4.52
CA GLU A 120 -9.66 -8.59 -5.24
C GLU A 120 -9.86 -10.11 -5.17
N ASN A 121 -8.80 -10.89 -5.43
CA ASN A 121 -8.86 -12.35 -5.40
C ASN A 121 -9.15 -12.87 -3.99
N LEU A 122 -8.44 -12.35 -2.98
CA LEU A 122 -8.65 -12.76 -1.59
C LEU A 122 -10.02 -12.34 -1.07
N ASN A 123 -10.62 -11.25 -1.56
CA ASN A 123 -11.99 -10.88 -1.20
C ASN A 123 -12.99 -11.96 -1.61
N ILE A 124 -12.81 -12.57 -2.78
CA ILE A 124 -13.65 -13.68 -3.25
C ILE A 124 -13.32 -14.97 -2.50
N GLU A 125 -12.04 -15.31 -2.36
CA GLU A 125 -11.60 -16.57 -1.73
C GLU A 125 -11.95 -16.65 -0.24
N PHE A 126 -11.85 -15.51 0.47
CA PHE A 126 -12.04 -15.47 1.93
C PHE A 126 -13.48 -15.23 2.35
N GLU A 127 -14.39 -14.93 1.41
CA GLU A 127 -15.83 -14.82 1.66
C GLU A 127 -16.37 -16.08 2.35
N ARG A 128 -15.89 -17.26 1.94
CA ARG A 128 -16.25 -18.55 2.57
C ARG A 128 -15.92 -18.67 4.06
N TYR A 129 -15.06 -17.79 4.57
CA TYR A 129 -14.67 -17.72 5.98
C TYR A 129 -15.32 -16.55 6.72
N GLY A 130 -16.15 -15.76 6.03
CA GLY A 130 -16.74 -14.53 6.58
C GLY A 130 -15.73 -13.39 6.76
N ILE A 131 -14.57 -13.47 6.09
CA ILE A 131 -13.53 -12.43 6.11
C ILE A 131 -13.76 -11.50 4.94
N ARG A 132 -13.85 -10.20 5.22
CA ARG A 132 -13.84 -9.14 4.20
C ARG A 132 -12.39 -8.80 3.85
N VAL A 133 -12.13 -8.53 2.57
CA VAL A 133 -10.85 -8.02 2.13
C VAL A 133 -11.05 -6.72 1.38
N ALA A 134 -10.26 -5.71 1.70
CA ALA A 134 -10.31 -4.41 1.03
C ALA A 134 -8.90 -3.82 0.90
N GLU A 135 -8.80 -2.77 0.11
CA GLU A 135 -7.58 -1.97 0.00
C GLU A 135 -7.87 -0.48 0.09
N ILE A 136 -6.90 0.27 0.56
CA ILE A 136 -6.86 1.73 0.39
C ILE A 136 -5.91 2.07 -0.76
N ASN A 137 -6.27 3.11 -1.53
CA ASN A 137 -5.50 3.59 -2.68
C ASN A 137 -5.19 5.07 -2.50
N PRO A 138 -4.19 5.42 -1.64
CA PRO A 138 -3.82 6.80 -1.40
C PRO A 138 -3.27 7.47 -2.66
N TRP A 139 -3.62 8.76 -2.85
CA TRP A 139 -2.84 9.72 -3.60
C TRP A 139 -1.62 10.14 -2.75
N PHE A 140 -0.82 11.08 -3.21
CA PHE A 140 0.30 11.61 -2.42
C PHE A 140 -0.18 12.02 -1.03
N THR A 141 0.42 11.45 0.00
CA THR A 141 0.06 11.65 1.41
C THR A 141 1.29 12.05 2.19
N GLU A 142 1.15 12.99 3.10
CA GLU A 142 2.23 13.53 3.92
C GLU A 142 2.72 12.47 4.92
N THR A 143 3.68 11.65 4.47
CA THR A 143 4.29 10.56 5.22
C THR A 143 5.78 10.49 4.90
N PRO A 144 6.59 9.80 5.72
CA PRO A 144 8.01 9.60 5.45
C PRO A 144 8.32 8.90 4.11
N ILE A 145 7.35 8.25 3.47
CA ILE A 145 7.53 7.64 2.15
C ILE A 145 7.93 8.68 1.08
N LEU A 146 7.52 9.94 1.27
CA LEU A 146 7.90 11.05 0.39
C LEU A 146 9.33 11.54 0.61
N ASP A 147 10.01 11.07 1.66
CA ASP A 147 11.41 11.35 1.96
C ASP A 147 12.34 10.22 1.48
N ALA A 148 11.79 9.28 0.70
CA ALA A 148 12.57 8.18 0.15
C ALA A 148 13.79 8.72 -0.62
N LYS A 149 14.94 8.10 -0.35
CA LYS A 149 16.22 8.41 -1.02
C LYS A 149 16.54 7.27 -1.97
N PRO A 150 16.08 7.35 -3.22
CA PRO A 150 16.40 6.31 -4.19
C PRO A 150 17.88 6.26 -4.47
N VAL A 151 18.42 5.05 -4.64
CA VAL A 151 19.77 4.83 -5.13
C VAL A 151 19.69 4.63 -6.63
N THR A 152 20.38 5.50 -7.37
CA THR A 152 20.43 5.50 -8.82
C THR A 152 21.90 5.53 -9.25
N ASN A 153 22.35 4.49 -9.95
CA ASN A 153 23.76 4.35 -10.35
C ASN A 153 24.73 4.48 -9.15
N GLY A 154 24.37 3.89 -8.00
CA GLY A 154 25.16 3.92 -6.77
C GLY A 154 25.14 5.25 -6.01
N VAL A 155 24.33 6.22 -6.44
CA VAL A 155 24.23 7.55 -5.81
C VAL A 155 22.84 7.73 -5.18
N GLU A 156 22.81 8.04 -3.86
CA GLU A 156 21.57 8.47 -3.22
C GLU A 156 21.12 9.81 -3.81
N SER A 157 19.90 9.85 -4.31
CA SER A 157 19.22 11.08 -4.68
C SER A 157 18.15 11.43 -3.65
N GLN A 158 17.91 12.70 -3.43
CA GLN A 158 16.81 13.13 -2.56
C GLN A 158 15.64 13.60 -3.42
N LEU A 159 14.46 13.04 -3.15
CA LEU A 159 13.26 13.56 -3.76
C LEU A 159 13.00 14.98 -3.23
N ASP A 160 12.85 15.95 -4.12
CA ASP A 160 12.51 17.31 -3.75
C ASP A 160 11.01 17.38 -3.37
N ARG A 161 10.72 17.43 -2.07
CA ARG A 161 9.34 17.61 -1.56
C ARG A 161 8.68 18.85 -2.14
N ASP A 162 9.44 19.93 -2.34
CA ASP A 162 8.90 21.16 -2.93
C ASP A 162 8.52 20.96 -4.38
N PHE A 163 9.24 20.12 -5.10
CA PHE A 163 8.86 19.72 -6.46
C PHE A 163 7.52 18.97 -6.45
N ILE A 164 7.33 17.99 -5.54
CA ILE A 164 6.06 17.27 -5.42
C ILE A 164 4.93 18.25 -5.10
N ASN A 165 5.11 19.11 -4.09
CA ASN A 165 4.10 20.06 -3.64
C ASN A 165 3.70 21.06 -4.74
N ARG A 166 4.64 21.40 -5.65
CA ARG A 166 4.34 22.25 -6.82
C ARG A 166 3.59 21.50 -7.92
N LYS A 167 3.79 20.19 -8.05
CA LYS A 167 3.25 19.38 -9.16
C LYS A 167 1.92 18.71 -8.82
N THR A 168 1.67 18.41 -7.55
CA THR A 168 0.46 17.71 -7.16
C THR A 168 0.05 18.07 -5.74
N LYS A 169 -1.22 17.78 -5.42
CA LYS A 169 -1.75 17.95 -4.07
C LYS A 169 -1.26 16.83 -3.18
N VAL A 170 -0.70 17.18 -2.03
CA VAL A 170 -0.38 16.26 -0.95
C VAL A 170 -1.48 16.31 0.09
N TYR A 171 -1.97 15.15 0.51
CA TYR A 171 -3.05 15.03 1.49
C TYR A 171 -2.51 14.73 2.89
N PRO A 172 -3.14 15.25 3.96
CA PRO A 172 -2.76 14.92 5.32
C PRO A 172 -3.10 13.46 5.66
N VAL A 173 -2.36 12.89 6.61
CA VAL A 173 -2.52 11.48 7.08
C VAL A 173 -3.93 11.19 7.58
N GLU A 174 -4.59 12.17 8.18
CA GLU A 174 -5.96 12.05 8.70
C GLU A 174 -6.96 11.58 7.62
N LYS A 175 -6.73 11.93 6.34
CA LYS A 175 -7.57 11.41 5.25
C LYS A 175 -7.40 9.91 5.05
N VAL A 176 -6.19 9.40 5.27
CA VAL A 176 -5.94 7.95 5.20
C VAL A 176 -6.60 7.26 6.39
N VAL A 177 -6.44 7.79 7.61
CA VAL A 177 -7.10 7.27 8.82
C VAL A 177 -8.61 7.20 8.63
N ASN A 178 -9.23 8.28 8.15
CA ASN A 178 -10.68 8.31 7.87
C ASN A 178 -11.10 7.29 6.80
N SER A 179 -10.23 7.03 5.82
CA SER A 179 -10.49 6.02 4.78
C SER A 179 -10.39 4.60 5.34
N VAL A 180 -9.47 4.32 6.26
CA VAL A 180 -9.37 3.04 6.97
C VAL A 180 -10.67 2.75 7.73
N TRP A 181 -11.18 3.71 8.50
CA TRP A 181 -12.45 3.57 9.20
C TRP A 181 -13.65 3.43 8.25
N SER A 182 -13.65 4.15 7.13
CA SER A 182 -14.67 3.99 6.10
C SER A 182 -14.62 2.60 5.46
N ALA A 183 -13.44 2.05 5.20
CA ALA A 183 -13.28 0.69 4.68
C ALA A 183 -13.78 -0.35 5.71
N TYR A 184 -13.49 -0.14 6.99
CA TYR A 184 -13.94 -1.03 8.07
C TYR A 184 -15.48 -1.09 8.17
N THR A 185 -16.16 0.03 7.97
CA THR A 185 -17.62 0.14 8.07
C THR A 185 -18.39 -0.06 6.75
N SER A 186 -17.68 -0.32 5.65
CA SER A 186 -18.29 -0.50 4.32
C SER A 186 -17.87 -1.84 3.69
N ASN A 187 -18.57 -2.23 2.62
CA ASN A 187 -18.24 -3.43 1.83
C ASN A 187 -17.49 -3.10 0.54
N LYS A 188 -16.83 -1.92 0.47
CA LYS A 188 -16.08 -1.54 -0.72
C LYS A 188 -14.68 -2.17 -0.71
N ILE A 189 -14.32 -2.83 -1.80
CA ILE A 189 -12.98 -3.40 -1.97
C ILE A 189 -11.95 -2.28 -2.18
N HIS A 190 -12.20 -1.37 -3.13
CA HIS A 190 -11.29 -0.26 -3.45
C HIS A 190 -11.70 1.03 -2.77
N ASN A 191 -10.79 1.67 -2.06
CA ASN A 191 -11.01 2.90 -1.33
C ASN A 191 -10.00 3.99 -1.77
N PRO A 192 -10.20 4.62 -2.95
CA PRO A 192 -9.31 5.66 -3.46
C PRO A 192 -9.40 6.93 -2.60
N ILE A 193 -8.23 7.46 -2.19
CA ILE A 193 -8.11 8.59 -1.27
C ILE A 193 -7.62 9.83 -2.01
N GLY A 194 -8.43 10.88 -1.96
CA GLY A 194 -8.21 12.12 -2.71
C GLY A 194 -9.07 12.18 -3.96
N PHE A 195 -9.33 13.40 -4.42
CA PHE A 195 -10.12 13.62 -5.63
C PHE A 195 -9.43 13.05 -6.86
N GLU A 196 -8.12 13.26 -6.96
CA GLU A 196 -7.29 12.81 -8.08
C GLU A 196 -7.28 11.29 -8.19
N ALA A 197 -7.17 10.58 -7.06
CA ALA A 197 -7.22 9.11 -7.04
C ALA A 197 -8.60 8.58 -7.49
N LYS A 198 -9.69 9.20 -7.02
CA LYS A 198 -11.06 8.84 -7.41
C LYS A 198 -11.29 9.08 -8.89
N PHE A 199 -10.85 10.24 -9.38
CA PHE A 199 -10.95 10.62 -10.79
C PHE A 199 -10.14 9.67 -11.68
N ALA A 200 -8.85 9.43 -11.33
CA ALA A 200 -7.97 8.55 -12.08
C ALA A 200 -8.51 7.11 -12.14
N SER A 201 -8.98 6.57 -11.01
CA SER A 201 -9.60 5.24 -10.93
C SER A 201 -10.83 5.11 -11.81
N PHE A 202 -11.72 6.09 -11.79
CA PHE A 202 -12.94 6.10 -12.60
C PHE A 202 -12.63 6.14 -14.10
N PHE A 203 -11.78 7.10 -14.50
CA PHE A 203 -11.47 7.28 -15.93
C PHE A 203 -10.57 6.19 -16.50
N MET A 204 -9.70 5.56 -15.67
CA MET A 204 -8.91 4.41 -16.13
C MET A 204 -9.79 3.22 -16.53
N ARG A 205 -10.91 3.03 -15.86
CA ARG A 205 -11.88 1.98 -16.22
C ARG A 205 -12.64 2.28 -17.51
N LEU A 206 -12.99 3.55 -17.76
CA LEU A 206 -13.81 3.95 -18.91
C LEU A 206 -12.96 4.28 -20.15
N LEU A 207 -11.85 4.97 -19.97
CA LEU A 207 -11.04 5.54 -21.04
C LEU A 207 -9.53 5.26 -20.85
N PRO A 208 -9.10 3.98 -20.76
CA PRO A 208 -7.72 3.62 -20.45
C PRO A 208 -6.71 4.20 -21.44
N SER A 209 -7.06 4.28 -22.72
CA SER A 209 -6.20 4.83 -23.78
C SER A 209 -5.95 6.34 -23.58
N LEU A 210 -6.94 7.09 -23.12
CA LEU A 210 -6.81 8.51 -22.84
C LEU A 210 -5.88 8.75 -21.65
N ILE A 211 -6.10 8.03 -20.56
CA ILE A 211 -5.25 8.15 -19.35
C ILE A 211 -3.81 7.79 -19.68
N ARG A 212 -3.55 6.71 -20.44
CA ARG A 212 -2.19 6.35 -20.87
C ARG A 212 -1.53 7.44 -21.72
N ARG A 213 -2.29 8.10 -22.61
CA ARG A 213 -1.75 9.25 -23.39
C ARG A 213 -1.39 10.44 -22.49
N LEU A 214 -2.23 10.75 -21.51
CA LEU A 214 -1.96 11.82 -20.54
C LEU A 214 -0.74 11.49 -19.68
N SER A 215 -0.65 10.27 -19.14
CA SER A 215 0.53 9.81 -18.38
C SER A 215 1.81 9.91 -19.20
N LYS A 216 1.77 9.51 -20.49
CA LYS A 216 2.92 9.62 -21.39
C LYS A 216 3.36 11.07 -21.62
N LYS A 217 2.41 12.00 -21.75
CA LYS A 217 2.71 13.43 -21.92
C LYS A 217 3.35 13.99 -20.64
N LEU A 218 2.73 13.72 -19.49
CA LEU A 218 3.25 14.18 -18.20
C LEU A 218 4.66 13.66 -17.91
N PHE A 219 4.94 12.41 -18.26
CA PHE A 219 6.27 11.82 -18.09
C PHE A 219 7.31 12.54 -18.97
N LYS A 220 7.01 12.76 -20.24
CA LYS A 220 7.91 13.51 -21.13
C LYS A 220 8.24 14.91 -20.61
N ASP A 221 7.22 15.61 -20.11
CA ASP A 221 7.38 16.97 -19.59
C ASP A 221 8.15 17.03 -18.23
N SER A 222 8.38 15.88 -17.60
CA SER A 222 9.03 15.78 -16.29
C SER A 222 10.44 15.18 -16.33
N PHE A 223 10.78 14.37 -17.35
CA PHE A 223 12.01 13.57 -17.41
C PHE A 223 12.77 13.71 -18.73
N ILE A 224 12.29 14.49 -19.70
CA ILE A 224 12.94 14.83 -20.96
C ILE A 224 12.95 16.35 -21.12
#